data_36b215446ac41ec5dacebeb037bf2245
#
_entry.id   36b215446ac41ec5dacebeb037bf2245
#
_cell.length_a   1.000
_cell.length_b   1.000
_cell.length_c   1.000
_cell.angle_alpha   90.00
_cell.angle_beta   90.00
_cell.angle_gamma   90.00
#
_symmetry.space_group_name_H-M   'P 1'
#
loop_
_entity.id
_entity.type
_entity.pdbx_description
1 polymer ?
#
loop_
_entity_poly.entity_id
_entity_poly.type
_entity_poly.pdbx_seq_one_letter_code
_entity_poly.pdbx_strand_id
1 'polypeptide(L)'
;MKFSIGVSLLATLASAVNVDMAKRDTSPLDVKLEAVGNSGVKAVLTNTGDSDIKLFKTGTFLDSAPVEKVEVFAAGNKIDFDGVRLQIATSGLSEDAFQIVAAGQSLEVEFDAAELHDLSKGGAVDIVTQGSFLYADADSTEIAGTVPFSSNSVHTEINGDEAASARAAFLAKRTIVQSDCTGTRRTATVNAISRCRSLAVAASQAAASGPAARMTEYFKSSTTATRNSVATVFRNIVSECGSTTSGVSRQYCTDVYGACSGGVIAYTVPAQNYMVNCPYFFNNMAAASSTCHAQDQQTTILHEMTHLRQIKGTSDYGGYGYNFVRSLSAAQNLNHADTYTLFAQSIYAGC
;
A
#
# COMPACT_ATOMS: atom_id res chain seq x y z
N MET A 1 1.74 56.67 39.55
CA MET A 1 1.67 55.91 38.29
C MET A 1 2.04 54.47 38.58
N LYS A 2 1.04 53.59 38.59
CA LYS A 2 1.27 52.14 38.78
C LYS A 2 1.14 51.48 37.38
N PHE A 3 2.22 50.91 36.88
CA PHE A 3 2.21 50.11 35.68
C PHE A 3 1.87 48.65 36.03
N SER A 4 0.74 48.18 35.56
CA SER A 4 0.37 46.77 35.57
C SER A 4 0.89 46.12 34.32
N ILE A 5 1.80 45.14 34.46
CA ILE A 5 2.27 44.29 33.36
C ILE A 5 1.29 43.12 33.24
N GLY A 6 0.51 43.10 32.18
CA GLY A 6 -0.34 41.98 31.83
C GLY A 6 0.49 40.88 31.18
N VAL A 7 0.54 39.72 31.84
CA VAL A 7 1.11 38.49 31.28
C VAL A 7 0.04 37.86 30.41
N SER A 8 0.22 37.92 29.08
CA SER A 8 -0.60 37.14 28.12
C SER A 8 -0.11 35.70 28.11
N LEU A 9 -0.91 34.79 28.66
CA LEU A 9 -0.74 33.33 28.42
C LEU A 9 -1.16 33.07 27.00
N LEU A 10 -0.21 32.74 26.13
CA LEU A 10 -0.45 32.10 24.86
C LEU A 10 -0.76 30.64 25.14
N ALA A 11 -2.04 30.28 25.10
CA ALA A 11 -2.45 28.87 25.03
C ALA A 11 -2.12 28.36 23.63
N THR A 12 -1.09 27.53 23.52
CA THR A 12 -0.84 26.73 22.35
C THR A 12 -1.95 25.67 22.25
N LEU A 13 -2.88 25.87 21.33
CA LEU A 13 -3.83 24.85 20.95
C LEU A 13 -3.04 23.73 20.26
N ALA A 14 -2.86 22.60 20.93
CA ALA A 14 -2.45 21.36 20.31
C ALA A 14 -3.54 20.99 19.31
N SER A 15 -3.23 21.12 18.01
CA SER A 15 -4.09 20.60 16.94
C SER A 15 -4.00 19.09 17.00
N ALA A 16 -4.94 18.45 17.71
CA ALA A 16 -5.15 17.02 17.56
C ALA A 16 -5.49 16.76 16.10
N VAL A 17 -4.72 15.91 15.44
CA VAL A 17 -5.06 15.39 14.12
C VAL A 17 -6.39 14.66 14.30
N ASN A 18 -7.48 15.24 13.82
CA ASN A 18 -8.76 14.55 13.70
C ASN A 18 -8.60 13.52 12.59
N VAL A 19 -8.19 12.32 12.95
CA VAL A 19 -8.41 11.14 12.14
C VAL A 19 -9.91 10.94 12.15
N ASP A 20 -10.54 11.22 11.00
CA ASP A 20 -11.98 11.07 10.82
C ASP A 20 -12.31 9.57 10.98
N MET A 21 -12.67 9.18 12.20
CA MET A 21 -13.11 7.83 12.52
C MET A 21 -14.56 7.70 12.03
N ALA A 22 -14.71 7.59 10.71
CA ALA A 22 -15.95 7.22 10.08
C ALA A 22 -16.50 5.97 10.78
N LYS A 23 -17.71 6.11 11.33
CA LYS A 23 -18.58 5.10 11.94
C LYS A 23 -17.96 3.71 12.06
N ARG A 24 -17.60 3.33 13.27
CA ARG A 24 -17.32 1.94 13.65
C ARG A 24 -18.59 1.12 13.40
N ASP A 25 -18.68 0.49 12.25
CA ASP A 25 -19.34 -0.80 12.21
C ASP A 25 -18.54 -1.69 13.17
N THR A 26 -19.24 -2.44 14.03
CA THR A 26 -18.61 -3.24 15.08
C THR A 26 -17.69 -4.30 14.47
N SER A 27 -16.43 -3.92 14.22
CA SER A 27 -15.41 -4.87 13.78
C SER A 27 -15.23 -5.92 14.87
N PRO A 28 -15.18 -7.22 14.53
CA PRO A 28 -14.84 -8.26 15.49
C PRO A 28 -13.32 -8.28 15.83
N LEU A 29 -12.53 -7.36 15.29
CA LEU A 29 -11.11 -7.24 15.54
C LEU A 29 -10.81 -6.03 16.43
N ASP A 30 -10.13 -6.27 17.55
CA ASP A 30 -9.50 -5.24 18.38
C ASP A 30 -7.98 -5.27 18.14
N VAL A 31 -7.39 -4.12 17.80
CA VAL A 31 -5.95 -3.99 17.54
C VAL A 31 -5.35 -2.99 18.52
N LYS A 32 -4.33 -3.41 19.26
CA LYS A 32 -3.60 -2.56 20.20
C LYS A 32 -2.13 -2.50 19.82
N LEU A 33 -1.57 -1.31 19.89
CA LEU A 33 -0.14 -1.08 19.73
C LEU A 33 0.46 -0.71 21.10
N GLU A 34 1.69 -1.18 21.33
CA GLU A 34 2.54 -0.85 22.46
C GLU A 34 3.93 -0.50 21.94
N ALA A 35 4.56 0.56 22.52
CA ALA A 35 5.96 0.86 22.23
C ALA A 35 6.89 -0.13 22.94
N VAL A 36 7.93 -0.58 22.24
CA VAL A 36 8.95 -1.49 22.77
C VAL A 36 10.34 -0.93 22.45
N GLY A 37 11.11 -0.63 23.47
CA GLY A 37 12.43 -0.01 23.30
C GLY A 37 12.36 1.36 22.65
N ASN A 38 13.27 1.64 21.70
CA ASN A 38 13.36 2.95 21.03
C ASN A 38 12.29 3.14 19.95
N SER A 39 12.31 2.29 18.93
CA SER A 39 11.44 2.36 17.74
C SER A 39 10.66 1.07 17.47
N GLY A 40 10.78 0.09 18.37
CA GLY A 40 10.04 -1.15 18.30
C GLY A 40 8.56 -0.94 18.62
N VAL A 41 7.72 -1.73 17.97
CA VAL A 41 6.27 -1.73 18.14
C VAL A 41 5.81 -3.18 18.28
N LYS A 42 5.03 -3.42 19.32
CA LYS A 42 4.27 -4.66 19.50
C LYS A 42 2.82 -4.39 19.12
N ALA A 43 2.30 -5.16 18.18
CA ALA A 43 0.90 -5.13 17.79
C ALA A 43 0.21 -6.39 18.32
N VAL A 44 -0.93 -6.21 19.00
CA VAL A 44 -1.79 -7.27 19.52
C VAL A 44 -3.11 -7.21 18.77
N LEU A 45 -3.42 -8.26 18.01
CA LEU A 45 -4.68 -8.44 17.30
C LEU A 45 -5.54 -9.43 18.06
N THR A 46 -6.71 -9.03 18.52
CA THR A 46 -7.67 -9.88 19.23
C THR A 46 -8.93 -10.08 18.40
N ASN A 47 -9.33 -11.31 18.19
CA ASN A 47 -10.66 -11.63 17.69
C ASN A 47 -11.66 -11.56 18.83
N THR A 48 -12.47 -10.51 18.86
CA THR A 48 -13.52 -10.27 19.88
C THR A 48 -14.88 -10.85 19.49
N GLY A 49 -14.98 -11.49 18.33
CA GLY A 49 -16.19 -12.14 17.83
C GLY A 49 -16.39 -13.54 18.42
N ASP A 50 -17.51 -14.15 18.06
CA ASP A 50 -17.95 -15.45 18.54
C ASP A 50 -17.51 -16.63 17.65
N SER A 51 -16.80 -16.35 16.55
CA SER A 51 -16.38 -17.32 15.55
C SER A 51 -14.91 -17.12 15.19
N ASP A 52 -14.25 -18.18 14.75
CA ASP A 52 -12.90 -18.09 14.18
C ASP A 52 -12.90 -17.27 12.92
N ILE A 53 -11.85 -16.49 12.70
CA ILE A 53 -11.67 -15.67 11.49
C ILE A 53 -10.38 -16.09 10.79
N LYS A 54 -10.48 -16.39 9.49
CA LYS A 54 -9.35 -16.75 8.61
C LYS A 54 -8.90 -15.50 7.86
N LEU A 55 -7.93 -14.79 8.43
CA LEU A 55 -7.40 -13.52 7.91
C LEU A 55 -6.31 -13.75 6.88
N PHE A 56 -6.35 -13.03 5.78
CA PHE A 56 -5.27 -12.96 4.82
C PHE A 56 -4.15 -12.07 5.38
N LYS A 57 -2.96 -12.64 5.61
CA LYS A 57 -1.87 -11.95 6.32
C LYS A 57 -0.92 -11.17 5.41
N THR A 58 -0.83 -11.53 4.12
CA THR A 58 0.10 -10.91 3.17
C THR A 58 -0.19 -9.43 3.00
N GLY A 59 0.84 -8.59 3.13
CA GLY A 59 0.73 -7.13 3.02
C GLY A 59 0.20 -6.42 4.26
N THR A 60 -0.09 -7.15 5.34
CA THR A 60 -0.59 -6.59 6.61
C THR A 60 0.51 -6.56 7.67
N PHE A 61 0.21 -6.06 8.87
CA PHE A 61 1.18 -6.12 9.98
C PHE A 61 1.46 -7.56 10.46
N LEU A 62 0.70 -8.56 10.02
CA LEU A 62 0.98 -9.99 10.24
C LEU A 62 1.99 -10.56 9.24
N ASP A 63 2.33 -9.83 8.18
CA ASP A 63 3.30 -10.27 7.17
C ASP A 63 4.73 -10.15 7.69
N SER A 64 5.56 -11.14 7.39
CA SER A 64 7.01 -11.08 7.68
C SER A 64 7.78 -10.19 6.69
N ALA A 65 7.21 -9.91 5.50
CA ALA A 65 7.80 -9.01 4.52
C ALA A 65 7.88 -7.56 5.05
N PRO A 66 8.78 -6.73 4.51
CA PRO A 66 8.96 -5.34 4.93
C PRO A 66 7.88 -4.40 4.36
N VAL A 67 6.63 -4.74 4.62
CA VAL A 67 5.44 -3.96 4.25
C VAL A 67 5.13 -2.87 5.28
N GLU A 68 4.27 -1.90 4.93
CA GLU A 68 3.83 -0.85 5.87
C GLU A 68 2.92 -1.44 6.96
N LYS A 69 3.49 -1.65 8.14
CA LYS A 69 2.78 -2.22 9.31
C LYS A 69 2.10 -1.16 10.16
N VAL A 70 2.66 0.05 10.14
CA VAL A 70 2.20 1.21 10.89
C VAL A 70 2.37 2.49 10.07
N GLU A 71 1.61 3.51 10.40
CA GLU A 71 1.84 4.88 10.00
C GLU A 71 2.51 5.63 11.13
N VAL A 72 3.54 6.41 10.83
CA VAL A 72 4.30 7.19 11.81
C VAL A 72 4.15 8.68 11.49
N PHE A 73 3.85 9.49 12.49
CA PHE A 73 3.68 10.93 12.36
C PHE A 73 4.63 11.67 13.30
N ALA A 74 5.34 12.68 12.80
CA ALA A 74 6.13 13.62 13.59
C ALA A 74 5.54 15.03 13.41
N ALA A 75 5.22 15.69 14.51
CA ALA A 75 4.57 17.00 14.52
C ALA A 75 3.35 17.09 13.57
N GLY A 76 2.55 16.02 13.51
CA GLY A 76 1.35 15.90 12.68
C GLY A 76 1.59 15.61 11.19
N ASN A 77 2.83 15.45 10.75
CA ASN A 77 3.17 15.10 9.37
C ASN A 77 3.53 13.60 9.30
N LYS A 78 2.93 12.90 8.34
CA LYS A 78 3.26 11.49 8.08
C LYS A 78 4.71 11.38 7.62
N ILE A 79 5.47 10.46 8.24
CA ILE A 79 6.81 10.09 7.80
C ILE A 79 6.68 9.09 6.66
N ASP A 80 7.49 9.27 5.60
CA ASP A 80 7.48 8.41 4.43
C ASP A 80 7.79 6.96 4.78
N PHE A 81 7.09 6.06 4.13
CA PHE A 81 7.36 4.63 4.16
C PHE A 81 8.35 4.25 3.06
N ASP A 82 9.39 3.50 3.41
CA ASP A 82 10.50 3.12 2.52
C ASP A 82 10.60 1.59 2.26
N GLY A 83 9.61 0.82 2.73
CA GLY A 83 9.55 -0.62 2.49
C GLY A 83 8.99 -0.99 1.13
N VAL A 84 8.44 -2.20 1.01
CA VAL A 84 7.84 -2.71 -0.22
C VAL A 84 6.34 -2.41 -0.27
N ARG A 85 5.84 -2.07 -1.46
CA ARG A 85 4.43 -2.06 -1.83
C ARG A 85 4.17 -3.30 -2.66
N LEU A 86 3.10 -4.02 -2.36
CA LEU A 86 2.80 -5.31 -2.97
C LEU A 86 1.62 -5.18 -3.92
N GLN A 87 1.63 -5.91 -5.01
CA GLN A 87 0.42 -6.30 -5.70
C GLN A 87 0.13 -7.77 -5.40
N ILE A 88 -1.06 -8.04 -4.90
CA ILE A 88 -1.48 -9.33 -4.42
C ILE A 88 -2.56 -9.90 -5.34
N ALA A 89 -2.48 -11.21 -5.63
CA ALA A 89 -3.53 -11.92 -6.33
C ALA A 89 -4.82 -11.92 -5.51
N THR A 90 -5.95 -11.72 -6.17
CA THR A 90 -7.29 -11.74 -5.54
C THR A 90 -7.96 -13.11 -5.65
N SER A 91 -7.31 -14.09 -6.28
CA SER A 91 -7.79 -15.47 -6.44
C SER A 91 -6.61 -16.44 -6.57
N GLY A 92 -6.87 -17.74 -6.38
CA GLY A 92 -5.83 -18.78 -6.46
C GLY A 92 -4.83 -18.67 -5.33
N LEU A 93 -5.24 -18.21 -4.16
CA LEU A 93 -4.41 -18.06 -2.98
C LEU A 93 -4.17 -19.42 -2.32
N SER A 94 -3.03 -19.56 -1.65
CA SER A 94 -2.66 -20.76 -0.89
C SER A 94 -2.97 -20.60 0.60
N GLU A 95 -3.14 -21.72 1.32
CA GLU A 95 -3.48 -21.73 2.75
C GLU A 95 -2.46 -20.97 3.61
N ASP A 96 -1.17 -21.03 3.25
CA ASP A 96 -0.09 -20.36 3.97
C ASP A 96 -0.15 -18.83 3.90
N ALA A 97 -0.96 -18.26 2.99
CA ALA A 97 -1.23 -16.83 2.93
C ALA A 97 -2.22 -16.35 4.01
N PHE A 98 -2.85 -17.27 4.72
CA PHE A 98 -3.85 -16.98 5.74
C PHE A 98 -3.35 -17.25 7.15
N GLN A 99 -3.98 -16.58 8.10
CA GLN A 99 -3.83 -16.79 9.54
C GLN A 99 -5.20 -16.93 10.18
N ILE A 100 -5.45 -18.04 10.84
CA ILE A 100 -6.68 -18.23 11.63
C ILE A 100 -6.47 -17.60 13.01
N VAL A 101 -7.45 -16.82 13.44
CA VAL A 101 -7.55 -16.27 14.79
C VAL A 101 -8.82 -16.79 15.41
N ALA A 102 -8.70 -17.73 16.36
CA ALA A 102 -9.85 -18.32 16.99
C ALA A 102 -10.64 -17.27 17.81
N ALA A 103 -11.93 -17.53 18.02
CA ALA A 103 -12.80 -16.69 18.83
C ALA A 103 -12.19 -16.41 20.22
N GLY A 104 -12.09 -15.15 20.60
CA GLY A 104 -11.52 -14.71 21.87
C GLY A 104 -9.98 -14.84 21.98
N GLN A 105 -9.28 -15.26 20.92
CA GLN A 105 -7.82 -15.38 20.93
C GLN A 105 -7.13 -14.13 20.40
N SER A 106 -5.85 -13.96 20.79
CA SER A 106 -5.01 -12.87 20.35
C SER A 106 -3.75 -13.38 19.66
N LEU A 107 -3.28 -12.64 18.68
CA LEU A 107 -1.97 -12.79 18.02
C LEU A 107 -1.12 -11.57 18.36
N GLU A 108 0.17 -11.81 18.62
CA GLU A 108 1.14 -10.77 18.87
C GLU A 108 2.21 -10.79 17.79
N VAL A 109 2.59 -9.62 17.29
CA VAL A 109 3.72 -9.43 16.39
C VAL A 109 4.54 -8.23 16.84
N GLU A 110 5.86 -8.36 16.73
CA GLU A 110 6.81 -7.29 17.04
C GLU A 110 7.61 -6.93 15.77
N PHE A 111 7.87 -5.65 15.58
CA PHE A 111 8.66 -5.12 14.48
C PHE A 111 9.26 -3.76 14.87
N ASP A 112 10.28 -3.33 14.14
CA ASP A 112 10.93 -2.03 14.36
C ASP A 112 10.47 -1.03 13.28
N ALA A 113 9.80 0.04 13.71
CA ALA A 113 9.31 1.09 12.80
C ALA A 113 10.45 1.84 12.11
N ALA A 114 11.63 1.97 12.75
CA ALA A 114 12.78 2.63 12.14
C ALA A 114 13.40 1.85 10.97
N GLU A 115 13.11 0.56 10.84
CA GLU A 115 13.56 -0.19 9.66
C GLU A 115 12.98 0.39 8.36
N LEU A 116 11.71 0.85 8.41
CA LEU A 116 10.92 1.20 7.24
C LEU A 116 10.49 2.68 7.19
N HIS A 117 10.76 3.44 8.25
CA HIS A 117 10.54 4.88 8.33
C HIS A 117 11.82 5.58 8.76
N ASP A 118 12.14 6.72 8.14
CA ASP A 118 13.33 7.50 8.54
C ASP A 118 13.07 8.29 9.81
N LEU A 119 13.40 7.69 10.95
CA LEU A 119 13.30 8.26 12.29
C LEU A 119 14.64 8.83 12.80
N SER A 120 15.63 8.99 11.93
CA SER A 120 16.99 9.47 12.30
C SER A 120 17.01 10.89 12.87
N LYS A 121 15.97 11.68 12.65
CA LYS A 121 15.85 13.01 13.27
C LYS A 121 15.54 12.95 14.77
N GLY A 122 15.05 11.81 15.26
CA GLY A 122 14.59 11.68 16.64
C GLY A 122 13.37 12.54 16.98
N GLY A 123 13.04 12.59 18.27
CA GLY A 123 11.96 13.39 18.83
C GLY A 123 10.64 12.64 18.93
N ALA A 124 9.60 13.37 19.34
CA ALA A 124 8.27 12.82 19.58
C ALA A 124 7.58 12.37 18.30
N VAL A 125 7.03 11.14 18.31
CA VAL A 125 6.24 10.59 17.22
C VAL A 125 4.96 9.95 17.73
N ASP A 126 3.94 9.95 16.88
CA ASP A 126 2.70 9.18 17.04
C ASP A 126 2.71 8.03 16.05
N ILE A 127 2.41 6.81 16.54
CA ILE A 127 2.38 5.58 15.74
C ILE A 127 0.98 5.00 15.81
N VAL A 128 0.39 4.73 14.64
CA VAL A 128 -0.94 4.12 14.51
C VAL A 128 -0.92 3.04 13.44
N THR A 129 -1.87 2.11 13.50
CA THR A 129 -2.17 1.22 12.38
C THR A 129 -3.67 1.19 12.13
N GLN A 130 -4.06 1.25 10.87
CA GLN A 130 -5.45 1.22 10.43
C GLN A 130 -5.56 0.64 9.03
N GLY A 131 -6.67 0.02 8.71
CA GLY A 131 -6.88 -0.58 7.40
C GLY A 131 -7.98 -1.63 7.45
N SER A 132 -7.83 -2.63 6.58
CA SER A 132 -8.73 -3.78 6.54
C SER A 132 -7.94 -5.05 6.31
N PHE A 133 -8.36 -6.13 6.96
CA PHE A 133 -7.93 -7.47 6.56
C PHE A 133 -8.92 -8.02 5.52
N LEU A 134 -8.39 -8.65 4.49
CA LEU A 134 -9.17 -9.58 3.69
C LEU A 134 -9.38 -10.85 4.52
N TYR A 135 -10.53 -11.51 4.37
CA TYR A 135 -10.79 -12.78 5.04
C TYR A 135 -11.40 -13.80 4.08
N ALA A 136 -11.24 -15.07 4.39
CA ALA A 136 -11.86 -16.19 3.70
C ALA A 136 -12.72 -17.01 4.66
N ASP A 137 -13.64 -17.79 4.13
CA ASP A 137 -14.36 -18.80 4.89
C ASP A 137 -13.41 -19.92 5.34
N ALA A 138 -13.75 -20.63 6.41
CA ALA A 138 -12.85 -21.58 7.08
C ALA A 138 -12.25 -22.63 6.12
N ASP A 139 -13.04 -23.16 5.22
CA ASP A 139 -12.68 -24.23 4.29
C ASP A 139 -12.30 -23.70 2.88
N SER A 140 -12.04 -22.39 2.74
CA SER A 140 -11.78 -21.74 1.46
C SER A 140 -10.51 -20.89 1.51
N THR A 141 -9.88 -20.70 0.36
CA THR A 141 -8.83 -19.69 0.13
C THR A 141 -9.30 -18.55 -0.77
N GLU A 142 -10.58 -18.55 -1.14
CA GLU A 142 -11.19 -17.44 -1.88
C GLU A 142 -11.58 -16.32 -0.91
N ILE A 143 -11.29 -15.08 -1.30
CA ILE A 143 -11.61 -13.91 -0.47
C ILE A 143 -13.13 -13.73 -0.40
N ALA A 144 -13.68 -13.83 0.82
CA ALA A 144 -15.09 -13.65 1.10
C ALA A 144 -15.46 -12.18 1.36
N GLY A 145 -14.52 -11.40 1.90
CA GLY A 145 -14.78 -9.99 2.20
C GLY A 145 -13.63 -9.29 2.91
N THR A 146 -13.94 -8.16 3.56
CA THR A 146 -13.00 -7.34 4.30
C THR A 146 -13.50 -7.07 5.71
N VAL A 147 -12.58 -7.04 6.66
CA VAL A 147 -12.84 -6.64 8.07
C VAL A 147 -11.98 -5.43 8.39
N PRO A 148 -12.57 -4.27 8.68
CA PRO A 148 -11.82 -3.07 9.02
C PRO A 148 -11.21 -3.17 10.42
N PHE A 149 -10.09 -2.50 10.63
CA PHE A 149 -9.48 -2.34 11.95
C PHE A 149 -8.85 -0.97 12.12
N SER A 150 -8.70 -0.55 13.36
CA SER A 150 -7.91 0.60 13.75
C SER A 150 -7.34 0.36 15.15
N SER A 151 -6.11 0.82 15.40
CA SER A 151 -5.47 0.74 16.70
C SER A 151 -5.68 2.01 17.53
N ASN A 152 -5.21 1.95 18.79
CA ASN A 152 -4.86 3.15 19.54
C ASN A 152 -3.66 3.87 18.88
N SER A 153 -3.48 5.14 19.20
CA SER A 153 -2.22 5.86 18.95
C SER A 153 -1.21 5.58 20.06
N VAL A 154 0.02 5.29 19.67
CA VAL A 154 1.17 5.19 20.59
C VAL A 154 2.00 6.44 20.43
N HIS A 155 2.15 7.21 21.50
CA HIS A 155 3.04 8.36 21.55
C HIS A 155 4.36 7.95 22.21
N THR A 156 5.49 8.17 21.53
CA THR A 156 6.82 7.81 22.02
C THR A 156 7.87 8.81 21.59
N GLU A 157 8.97 8.86 22.35
CA GLU A 157 10.14 9.69 22.05
C GLU A 157 11.23 8.82 21.42
N ILE A 158 11.70 9.19 20.25
CA ILE A 158 12.69 8.45 19.47
C ILE A 158 14.10 9.02 19.69
N ASN A 159 15.05 8.16 20.04
CA ASN A 159 16.47 8.43 19.89
C ASN A 159 16.87 8.27 18.42
N GLY A 160 17.20 9.36 17.75
CA GLY A 160 17.48 9.38 16.31
C GLY A 160 18.71 8.56 15.92
N ASP A 161 19.75 8.51 16.76
CA ASP A 161 20.99 7.75 16.46
C ASP A 161 20.74 6.23 16.51
N GLU A 162 19.95 5.77 17.47
CA GLU A 162 19.53 4.35 17.55
C GLU A 162 18.64 3.99 16.38
N ALA A 163 17.66 4.83 16.03
CA ALA A 163 16.78 4.63 14.89
C ALA A 163 17.56 4.62 13.55
N ALA A 164 18.54 5.51 13.38
CA ALA A 164 19.43 5.52 12.22
C ALA A 164 20.24 4.22 12.12
N SER A 165 20.70 3.67 13.26
CA SER A 165 21.44 2.42 13.31
C SER A 165 20.57 1.21 12.93
N ALA A 166 19.34 1.12 13.43
CA ALA A 166 18.36 0.09 13.08
C ALA A 166 18.06 0.11 11.57
N ARG A 167 17.82 1.32 11.01
CA ARG A 167 17.58 1.53 9.59
C ARG A 167 18.79 1.14 8.74
N ALA A 168 20.00 1.55 9.12
CA ALA A 168 21.22 1.22 8.39
C ALA A 168 21.46 -0.31 8.37
N ALA A 169 21.25 -1.01 9.47
CA ALA A 169 21.36 -2.46 9.56
C ALA A 169 20.33 -3.16 8.66
N PHE A 170 19.10 -2.66 8.60
CA PHE A 170 18.06 -3.15 7.70
C PHE A 170 18.40 -2.92 6.22
N LEU A 171 18.87 -1.72 5.84
CA LEU A 171 19.27 -1.38 4.47
C LEU A 171 20.51 -2.15 4.01
N ALA A 172 21.48 -2.42 4.89
CA ALA A 172 22.70 -3.18 4.57
C ALA A 172 22.39 -4.62 4.12
N LYS A 173 21.31 -5.23 4.62
CA LYS A 173 20.85 -6.56 4.20
C LYS A 173 20.33 -6.61 2.76
N ARG A 174 20.17 -5.47 2.08
CA ARG A 174 19.51 -5.32 0.77
C ARG A 174 20.43 -4.87 -0.36
N THR A 175 21.72 -4.81 -0.15
CA THR A 175 22.68 -4.33 -1.14
C THR A 175 23.09 -5.41 -2.15
N ILE A 176 22.16 -5.83 -3.03
CA ILE A 176 22.54 -6.62 -4.23
C ILE A 176 21.70 -6.17 -5.42
N VAL A 177 22.35 -5.50 -6.36
CA VAL A 177 21.79 -5.11 -7.66
C VAL A 177 22.03 -6.21 -8.67
N GLN A 178 21.01 -6.60 -9.47
CA GLN A 178 21.16 -7.69 -10.45
C GLN A 178 20.52 -7.36 -11.80
N SER A 179 21.20 -7.75 -12.87
CA SER A 179 20.65 -7.85 -14.23
C SER A 179 20.13 -9.26 -14.42
N ASP A 180 18.84 -9.50 -14.16
CA ASP A 180 18.30 -10.83 -13.90
C ASP A 180 17.14 -11.22 -14.80
N CYS A 181 16.52 -10.27 -15.51
CA CYS A 181 15.45 -10.57 -16.46
C CYS A 181 16.04 -11.19 -17.74
N THR A 182 15.94 -12.49 -17.90
CA THR A 182 16.43 -13.23 -19.06
C THR A 182 15.35 -14.11 -19.70
N GLY A 183 15.54 -14.55 -20.91
CA GLY A 183 14.67 -15.51 -21.60
C GLY A 183 13.20 -15.08 -21.63
N THR A 184 12.31 -16.00 -21.34
CA THR A 184 10.85 -15.81 -21.35
C THR A 184 10.39 -14.75 -20.34
N ARG A 185 11.03 -14.65 -19.17
CA ARG A 185 10.71 -13.63 -18.17
C ARG A 185 10.99 -12.22 -18.68
N ARG A 186 12.11 -12.01 -19.38
CA ARG A 186 12.40 -10.73 -20.04
C ARG A 186 11.32 -10.39 -21.07
N THR A 187 10.95 -11.35 -21.92
CA THR A 187 9.94 -11.14 -22.97
C THR A 187 8.58 -10.76 -22.35
N ALA A 188 8.14 -11.48 -21.31
CA ALA A 188 6.90 -11.19 -20.61
C ALA A 188 6.91 -9.79 -19.99
N THR A 189 8.00 -9.43 -19.30
CA THR A 189 8.16 -8.12 -18.66
C THR A 189 8.15 -6.97 -19.67
N VAL A 190 8.92 -7.08 -20.77
CA VAL A 190 8.98 -6.05 -21.82
C VAL A 190 7.61 -5.87 -22.49
N ASN A 191 6.91 -6.97 -22.77
CA ASN A 191 5.57 -6.92 -23.33
C ASN A 191 4.56 -6.28 -22.37
N ALA A 192 4.63 -6.60 -21.09
CA ALA A 192 3.77 -6.02 -20.06
C ALA A 192 4.00 -4.51 -19.90
N ILE A 193 5.25 -4.04 -19.93
CA ILE A 193 5.59 -2.60 -19.92
C ILE A 193 5.03 -1.89 -21.15
N SER A 194 5.18 -2.48 -22.34
CA SER A 194 4.62 -1.92 -23.58
C SER A 194 3.10 -1.83 -23.55
N ARG A 195 2.41 -2.85 -23.03
CA ARG A 195 0.95 -2.86 -22.85
C ARG A 195 0.50 -1.88 -21.78
N CYS A 196 1.24 -1.78 -20.65
CA CYS A 196 1.00 -0.79 -19.61
C CYS A 196 1.00 0.64 -20.18
N ARG A 197 1.96 0.95 -21.07
CA ARG A 197 1.97 2.24 -21.79
C ARG A 197 0.68 2.48 -22.55
N SER A 198 0.20 1.50 -23.30
CA SER A 198 -1.04 1.60 -24.09
C SER A 198 -2.27 1.81 -23.20
N LEU A 199 -2.35 1.07 -22.07
CA LEU A 199 -3.38 1.24 -21.05
C LEU A 199 -3.38 2.66 -20.50
N ALA A 200 -2.20 3.16 -20.10
CA ALA A 200 -2.04 4.48 -19.49
C ALA A 200 -2.38 5.62 -20.48
N VAL A 201 -2.09 5.45 -21.78
CA VAL A 201 -2.53 6.41 -22.82
C VAL A 201 -4.05 6.50 -22.87
N ALA A 202 -4.75 5.36 -22.98
CA ALA A 202 -6.20 5.32 -23.04
C ALA A 202 -6.83 5.86 -21.74
N ALA A 203 -6.27 5.49 -20.59
CA ALA A 203 -6.74 5.95 -19.29
C ALA A 203 -6.53 7.45 -19.10
N SER A 204 -5.40 8.01 -19.54
CA SER A 204 -5.15 9.46 -19.51
C SER A 204 -6.18 10.26 -20.30
N GLN A 205 -6.54 9.78 -21.50
CA GLN A 205 -7.56 10.40 -22.34
C GLN A 205 -8.95 10.31 -21.69
N ALA A 206 -9.32 9.12 -21.19
CA ALA A 206 -10.59 8.90 -20.51
C ALA A 206 -10.72 9.74 -19.23
N ALA A 207 -9.66 9.89 -18.45
CA ALA A 207 -9.65 10.75 -17.28
C ALA A 207 -9.85 12.23 -17.66
N ALA A 208 -9.16 12.70 -18.70
CA ALA A 208 -9.23 14.09 -19.14
C ALA A 208 -10.61 14.47 -19.70
N SER A 209 -11.19 13.64 -20.56
CA SER A 209 -12.37 14.00 -21.35
C SER A 209 -13.46 12.92 -21.45
N GLY A 210 -13.27 11.75 -20.82
CA GLY A 210 -14.24 10.67 -20.85
C GLY A 210 -15.50 10.94 -20.01
N PRO A 211 -16.45 9.97 -19.98
CA PRO A 211 -17.72 10.11 -19.25
C PRO A 211 -17.49 10.42 -17.75
N ALA A 212 -18.28 11.37 -17.22
CA ALA A 212 -18.21 11.75 -15.80
C ALA A 212 -18.57 10.57 -14.89
N ALA A 213 -19.48 9.71 -15.32
CA ALA A 213 -19.89 8.52 -14.56
C ALA A 213 -18.71 7.61 -14.21
N ARG A 214 -17.81 7.34 -15.15
CA ARG A 214 -16.61 6.52 -14.90
C ARG A 214 -15.67 7.16 -13.89
N MET A 215 -15.42 8.47 -13.99
CA MET A 215 -14.62 9.20 -13.01
C MET A 215 -15.25 9.12 -11.61
N THR A 216 -16.57 9.30 -11.52
CA THR A 216 -17.31 9.21 -10.25
C THR A 216 -17.30 7.79 -9.69
N GLU A 217 -17.37 6.79 -10.54
CA GLU A 217 -17.32 5.38 -10.16
C GLU A 217 -16.03 5.04 -9.41
N TYR A 218 -14.87 5.36 -9.97
CA TYR A 218 -13.57 4.99 -9.38
C TYR A 218 -13.03 6.04 -8.42
N PHE A 219 -13.11 7.33 -8.76
CA PHE A 219 -12.49 8.41 -7.98
C PHE A 219 -13.50 9.21 -7.13
N LYS A 220 -14.79 8.83 -7.12
CA LYS A 220 -15.88 9.51 -6.42
C LYS A 220 -16.05 10.98 -6.79
N SER A 221 -15.39 11.44 -7.87
CA SER A 221 -15.42 12.83 -8.31
C SER A 221 -15.09 12.93 -9.80
N SER A 222 -15.78 13.83 -10.50
CA SER A 222 -15.50 14.15 -11.91
C SER A 222 -15.16 15.62 -12.13
N THR A 223 -14.76 16.34 -11.07
CA THR A 223 -14.34 17.75 -11.16
C THR A 223 -13.09 17.87 -12.02
N THR A 224 -12.90 19.06 -12.62
CA THR A 224 -11.71 19.36 -13.43
C THR A 224 -10.41 19.10 -12.66
N ALA A 225 -10.37 19.44 -11.37
CA ALA A 225 -9.21 19.19 -10.52
C ALA A 225 -8.90 17.68 -10.38
N THR A 226 -9.92 16.85 -10.11
CA THR A 226 -9.77 15.39 -10.04
C THR A 226 -9.33 14.83 -11.38
N ARG A 227 -9.96 15.21 -12.49
CA ARG A 227 -9.61 14.76 -13.83
C ARG A 227 -8.15 15.09 -14.18
N ASN A 228 -7.72 16.31 -13.91
CA ASN A 228 -6.35 16.74 -14.18
C ASN A 228 -5.34 15.96 -13.36
N SER A 229 -5.63 15.74 -12.08
CA SER A 229 -4.77 14.92 -11.20
C SER A 229 -4.63 13.50 -11.73
N VAL A 230 -5.73 12.81 -12.00
CA VAL A 230 -5.74 11.44 -12.50
C VAL A 230 -5.06 11.34 -13.87
N ALA A 231 -5.38 12.23 -14.81
CA ALA A 231 -4.76 12.24 -16.13
C ALA A 231 -3.24 12.50 -16.05
N THR A 232 -2.78 13.29 -15.06
CA THR A 232 -1.35 13.54 -14.85
C THR A 232 -0.63 12.26 -14.40
N VAL A 233 -1.19 11.51 -13.46
CA VAL A 233 -0.62 10.22 -13.03
C VAL A 233 -0.45 9.29 -14.23
N PHE A 234 -1.47 9.13 -15.06
CA PHE A 234 -1.37 8.28 -16.26
C PHE A 234 -0.34 8.80 -17.27
N ARG A 235 -0.22 10.12 -17.47
CA ARG A 235 0.84 10.68 -18.35
C ARG A 235 2.24 10.37 -17.82
N ASN A 236 2.44 10.43 -16.50
CA ASN A 236 3.71 10.05 -15.88
C ASN A 236 4.02 8.56 -16.13
N ILE A 237 3.01 7.68 -16.01
CA ILE A 237 3.15 6.26 -16.35
C ILE A 237 3.47 6.06 -17.83
N VAL A 238 2.82 6.79 -18.75
CA VAL A 238 3.13 6.75 -20.18
C VAL A 238 4.59 7.08 -20.46
N SER A 239 5.13 8.09 -19.75
CA SER A 239 6.53 8.48 -19.87
C SER A 239 7.46 7.38 -19.37
N GLU A 240 7.20 6.82 -18.18
CA GLU A 240 8.05 5.79 -17.57
C GLU A 240 7.99 4.46 -18.33
N CYS A 241 6.81 4.01 -18.75
CA CYS A 241 6.62 2.83 -19.62
C CYS A 241 7.04 3.07 -21.09
N GLY A 242 7.47 4.28 -21.44
CA GLY A 242 7.87 4.66 -22.80
C GLY A 242 9.16 4.00 -23.28
N SER A 243 9.98 3.50 -22.36
CA SER A 243 11.27 2.86 -22.64
C SER A 243 11.48 1.65 -21.70
N THR A 244 12.26 0.69 -22.17
CA THR A 244 12.74 -0.45 -21.37
C THR A 244 14.26 -0.35 -21.09
N THR A 245 14.88 0.72 -21.56
CA THR A 245 16.35 0.94 -21.48
C THR A 245 16.69 2.30 -20.88
N SER A 246 15.73 3.17 -20.70
CA SER A 246 15.88 4.49 -20.08
C SER A 246 14.65 4.78 -19.22
N GLY A 247 14.80 5.60 -18.19
CA GLY A 247 13.79 5.91 -17.21
C GLY A 247 14.40 5.96 -15.81
N VAL A 248 13.60 6.15 -14.80
CA VAL A 248 14.04 6.22 -13.41
C VAL A 248 13.87 4.88 -12.70
N SER A 249 12.80 4.16 -13.04
CA SER A 249 12.49 2.87 -12.41
C SER A 249 13.36 1.72 -12.95
N ARG A 250 13.54 0.71 -12.11
CA ARG A 250 14.29 -0.51 -12.44
C ARG A 250 13.41 -1.71 -12.22
N GLN A 251 13.28 -2.54 -13.26
CA GLN A 251 12.42 -3.72 -13.24
C GLN A 251 13.25 -4.99 -13.12
N TYR A 252 12.95 -5.79 -12.10
CA TYR A 252 13.61 -7.06 -11.78
C TYR A 252 12.67 -8.23 -12.01
N CYS A 253 13.25 -9.41 -12.25
CA CYS A 253 12.55 -10.69 -12.43
C CYS A 253 12.93 -11.72 -11.36
N THR A 254 13.74 -11.34 -10.38
CA THR A 254 14.09 -12.14 -9.20
C THR A 254 13.73 -11.40 -7.93
N ASP A 255 13.43 -12.17 -6.90
CA ASP A 255 12.99 -11.64 -5.60
C ASP A 255 14.18 -11.12 -4.78
N VAL A 256 14.49 -9.83 -4.96
CA VAL A 256 15.64 -9.19 -4.29
C VAL A 256 15.40 -8.86 -2.81
N TYR A 257 14.13 -8.85 -2.36
CA TYR A 257 13.78 -8.50 -0.97
C TYR A 257 13.05 -9.62 -0.21
N GLY A 258 12.89 -10.80 -0.79
CA GLY A 258 12.21 -11.91 -0.16
C GLY A 258 10.70 -11.68 0.04
N ALA A 259 10.07 -10.85 -0.83
CA ALA A 259 8.66 -10.47 -0.70
C ALA A 259 7.73 -11.25 -1.65
N CYS A 260 8.24 -12.18 -2.46
CA CYS A 260 7.48 -12.96 -3.42
C CYS A 260 6.83 -14.21 -2.79
N SER A 261 6.04 -14.07 -1.75
CA SER A 261 5.35 -15.16 -1.06
C SER A 261 3.85 -14.88 -0.95
N GLY A 262 3.06 -15.85 -0.50
CA GLY A 262 1.67 -15.65 -0.13
C GLY A 262 0.77 -15.06 -1.24
N GLY A 263 1.00 -15.39 -2.51
CA GLY A 263 0.19 -14.85 -3.62
C GLY A 263 0.64 -13.48 -4.14
N VAL A 264 1.83 -12.98 -3.75
CA VAL A 264 2.36 -11.72 -4.29
C VAL A 264 2.66 -11.86 -5.77
N ILE A 265 2.06 -10.99 -6.59
CA ILE A 265 2.24 -10.96 -8.04
C ILE A 265 3.50 -10.17 -8.39
N ALA A 266 3.65 -8.99 -7.79
CA ALA A 266 4.77 -8.09 -7.96
C ALA A 266 4.90 -7.19 -6.72
N TYR A 267 5.99 -6.43 -6.63
CA TYR A 267 6.13 -5.39 -5.62
C TYR A 267 7.03 -4.24 -6.09
N THR A 268 6.80 -3.06 -5.50
CA THR A 268 7.63 -1.87 -5.69
C THR A 268 8.33 -1.48 -4.40
N VAL A 269 9.56 -0.98 -4.52
CA VAL A 269 10.32 -0.29 -3.47
C VAL A 269 10.43 1.18 -3.84
N PRO A 270 9.48 2.03 -3.44
CA PRO A 270 9.37 3.41 -3.92
C PRO A 270 10.61 4.26 -3.65
N ALA A 271 11.27 4.06 -2.50
CA ALA A 271 12.48 4.78 -2.12
C ALA A 271 13.68 4.51 -3.05
N GLN A 272 13.68 3.38 -3.74
CA GLN A 272 14.77 2.93 -4.61
C GLN A 272 14.38 2.89 -6.10
N ASN A 273 13.15 3.19 -6.42
CA ASN A 273 12.56 3.09 -7.76
C ASN A 273 12.68 1.67 -8.35
N TYR A 274 12.58 0.63 -7.52
CA TYR A 274 12.64 -0.76 -7.93
C TYR A 274 11.23 -1.34 -8.01
N MET A 275 11.00 -2.11 -9.06
CA MET A 275 9.82 -2.95 -9.25
C MET A 275 10.28 -4.38 -9.52
N VAL A 276 9.61 -5.35 -8.93
CA VAL A 276 9.97 -6.77 -9.02
C VAL A 276 8.74 -7.56 -9.43
N ASN A 277 8.86 -8.33 -10.51
CA ASN A 277 7.85 -9.30 -10.89
C ASN A 277 8.14 -10.64 -10.20
N CYS A 278 7.22 -11.13 -9.39
CA CYS A 278 7.32 -12.38 -8.67
C CYS A 278 7.07 -13.61 -9.59
N PRO A 279 7.39 -14.83 -9.16
CA PRO A 279 7.07 -16.04 -9.93
C PRO A 279 5.58 -16.14 -10.32
N TYR A 280 4.68 -15.66 -9.46
CA TYR A 280 3.24 -15.63 -9.72
C TYR A 280 2.89 -14.85 -11.00
N PHE A 281 3.52 -13.68 -11.20
CA PHE A 281 3.37 -12.86 -12.41
C PHE A 281 3.63 -13.65 -13.70
N PHE A 282 4.68 -14.48 -13.70
CA PHE A 282 5.10 -15.22 -14.89
C PHE A 282 4.30 -16.50 -15.13
N ASN A 283 3.88 -17.17 -14.06
CA ASN A 283 3.31 -18.51 -14.11
C ASN A 283 1.78 -18.51 -14.11
N ASN A 284 1.14 -17.51 -13.51
CA ASN A 284 -0.28 -17.53 -13.23
C ASN A 284 -1.05 -16.38 -13.90
N MET A 285 -0.35 -15.30 -14.37
CA MET A 285 -1.03 -14.15 -14.92
C MET A 285 -1.07 -14.19 -16.43
N ALA A 286 -2.25 -13.94 -17.01
CA ALA A 286 -2.40 -13.70 -18.43
C ALA A 286 -1.66 -12.41 -18.83
N ALA A 287 -1.18 -12.33 -20.09
CA ALA A 287 -0.53 -11.12 -20.58
C ALA A 287 -1.46 -9.90 -20.61
N ALA A 288 -2.75 -10.12 -20.92
CA ALA A 288 -3.84 -9.16 -20.89
C ALA A 288 -5.16 -9.92 -20.72
N SER A 289 -6.15 -9.32 -20.03
CA SER A 289 -7.48 -9.86 -19.82
C SER A 289 -8.55 -8.89 -20.29
N SER A 290 -9.49 -9.38 -21.08
CA SER A 290 -10.71 -8.66 -21.44
C SER A 290 -11.84 -8.85 -20.42
N THR A 291 -11.62 -9.62 -19.37
CA THR A 291 -12.57 -9.76 -18.27
C THR A 291 -12.52 -8.50 -17.42
N CYS A 292 -13.68 -7.93 -17.14
CA CYS A 292 -13.82 -6.71 -16.34
C CYS A 292 -13.20 -6.87 -14.96
N HIS A 293 -12.35 -5.92 -14.58
CA HIS A 293 -11.65 -5.84 -13.30
C HIS A 293 -10.67 -7.01 -13.00
N ALA A 294 -10.33 -7.83 -14.01
CA ALA A 294 -9.36 -8.89 -13.84
C ALA A 294 -7.92 -8.35 -13.73
N GLN A 295 -7.13 -9.01 -12.91
CA GLN A 295 -5.69 -8.79 -12.83
C GLN A 295 -4.99 -9.51 -13.99
N ASP A 296 -3.98 -8.89 -14.58
CA ASP A 296 -3.14 -9.42 -15.64
C ASP A 296 -1.74 -8.78 -15.59
N GLN A 297 -0.82 -9.22 -16.46
CA GLN A 297 0.55 -8.71 -16.44
C GLN A 297 0.64 -7.21 -16.75
N GLN A 298 -0.20 -6.67 -17.66
CA GLN A 298 -0.15 -5.25 -18.02
C GLN A 298 -0.68 -4.36 -16.89
N THR A 299 -1.73 -4.80 -16.20
CA THR A 299 -2.32 -4.08 -15.07
C THR A 299 -1.43 -4.16 -13.85
N THR A 300 -0.70 -5.26 -13.66
CA THR A 300 0.33 -5.41 -12.63
C THR A 300 1.43 -4.35 -12.80
N ILE A 301 2.00 -4.19 -13.99
CA ILE A 301 3.01 -3.15 -14.22
C ILE A 301 2.44 -1.75 -13.96
N LEU A 302 1.19 -1.48 -14.36
CA LEU A 302 0.56 -0.18 -14.10
C LEU A 302 0.40 0.07 -12.60
N HIS A 303 -0.04 -0.93 -11.84
CA HIS A 303 -0.18 -0.88 -10.38
C HIS A 303 1.16 -0.49 -9.72
N GLU A 304 2.22 -1.25 -10.00
CA GLU A 304 3.54 -1.02 -9.43
C GLU A 304 4.10 0.36 -9.80
N MET A 305 3.87 0.83 -11.04
CA MET A 305 4.26 2.16 -11.46
C MET A 305 3.63 3.26 -10.59
N THR A 306 2.39 3.09 -10.13
CA THR A 306 1.72 4.13 -9.32
C THR A 306 2.38 4.34 -7.95
N HIS A 307 3.04 3.31 -7.41
CA HIS A 307 3.77 3.38 -6.14
C HIS A 307 5.05 4.21 -6.22
N LEU A 308 5.63 4.35 -7.42
CA LEU A 308 6.84 5.17 -7.61
C LEU A 308 6.58 6.62 -7.22
N ARG A 309 7.46 7.21 -6.41
CA ARG A 309 7.30 8.58 -5.91
C ARG A 309 7.21 9.64 -7.01
N GLN A 310 7.98 9.45 -8.09
CA GLN A 310 7.95 10.33 -9.26
C GLN A 310 6.67 10.20 -10.10
N ILE A 311 5.89 9.14 -9.91
CA ILE A 311 4.59 8.95 -10.57
C ILE A 311 3.46 9.49 -9.70
N LYS A 312 3.26 8.87 -8.50
CA LYS A 312 2.23 9.28 -7.56
C LYS A 312 2.56 8.96 -6.09
N GLY A 313 3.26 7.86 -5.80
CA GLY A 313 3.49 7.39 -4.43
C GLY A 313 2.22 6.86 -3.78
N THR A 314 1.44 6.05 -4.48
CA THR A 314 0.19 5.48 -3.96
C THR A 314 0.41 4.50 -2.81
N SER A 315 -0.66 4.24 -2.08
CA SER A 315 -0.80 3.20 -1.04
C SER A 315 -1.82 2.14 -1.46
N ASP A 316 -1.82 0.98 -0.79
CA ASP A 316 -2.81 -0.09 -1.02
C ASP A 316 -3.91 -0.14 0.04
N TYR A 317 -3.72 0.52 1.18
CA TYR A 317 -4.65 0.56 2.32
C TYR A 317 -5.08 -0.83 2.82
N GLY A 318 -4.30 -1.87 2.53
CA GLY A 318 -4.57 -3.26 2.92
C GLY A 318 -5.71 -3.93 2.16
N GLY A 319 -6.10 -3.43 0.98
CA GLY A 319 -7.15 -4.06 0.19
C GLY A 319 -7.00 -3.88 -1.31
N TYR A 320 -7.58 -4.81 -2.06
CA TYR A 320 -7.45 -4.94 -3.51
C TYR A 320 -8.80 -5.26 -4.16
N GLY A 321 -8.86 -5.01 -5.47
CA GLY A 321 -10.00 -5.37 -6.29
C GLY A 321 -11.15 -4.36 -6.27
N TYR A 322 -12.12 -4.58 -7.15
CA TYR A 322 -13.15 -3.60 -7.46
C TYR A 322 -14.06 -3.25 -6.26
N ASN A 323 -14.47 -4.24 -5.48
CA ASN A 323 -15.32 -4.01 -4.32
C ASN A 323 -14.62 -3.16 -3.27
N PHE A 324 -13.31 -3.38 -3.06
CA PHE A 324 -12.51 -2.57 -2.15
C PHE A 324 -12.39 -1.12 -2.65
N VAL A 325 -12.05 -0.90 -3.91
CA VAL A 325 -12.01 0.43 -4.53
C VAL A 325 -13.35 1.18 -4.34
N ARG A 326 -14.47 0.48 -4.47
CA ARG A 326 -15.80 1.07 -4.29
C ARG A 326 -16.08 1.48 -2.85
N SER A 327 -15.45 0.87 -1.86
CA SER A 327 -15.63 1.20 -0.42
C SER A 327 -14.81 2.41 0.03
N LEU A 328 -13.76 2.79 -0.71
CA LEU A 328 -12.85 3.88 -0.36
C LEU A 328 -13.49 5.26 -0.54
N SER A 329 -13.04 6.23 0.26
CA SER A 329 -13.37 7.64 0.09
C SER A 329 -12.71 8.23 -1.17
N ALA A 330 -13.15 9.42 -1.60
CA ALA A 330 -12.56 10.13 -2.75
C ALA A 330 -11.05 10.41 -2.55
N ALA A 331 -10.65 10.81 -1.36
CA ALA A 331 -9.25 11.08 -1.03
C ALA A 331 -8.40 9.81 -1.08
N GLN A 332 -8.89 8.71 -0.52
CA GLN A 332 -8.23 7.42 -0.59
C GLN A 332 -8.11 6.91 -2.02
N ASN A 333 -9.18 6.97 -2.80
CA ASN A 333 -9.15 6.55 -4.21
C ASN A 333 -8.14 7.33 -5.06
N LEU A 334 -7.92 8.62 -4.78
CA LEU A 334 -6.87 9.41 -5.44
C LEU A 334 -5.44 9.00 -5.03
N ASN A 335 -5.29 8.19 -3.99
CA ASN A 335 -4.00 7.71 -3.50
C ASN A 335 -3.92 6.18 -3.40
N HIS A 336 -4.75 5.45 -4.12
CA HIS A 336 -4.84 3.99 -4.08
C HIS A 336 -4.43 3.38 -5.42
N ALA A 337 -3.46 2.47 -5.42
CA ALA A 337 -2.90 1.89 -6.64
C ALA A 337 -3.95 1.17 -7.48
N ASP A 338 -4.75 0.28 -6.87
CA ASP A 338 -5.78 -0.47 -7.59
C ASP A 338 -6.88 0.42 -8.17
N THR A 339 -7.14 1.60 -7.62
CA THR A 339 -8.11 2.54 -8.21
C THR A 339 -7.67 2.97 -9.61
N TYR A 340 -6.40 3.33 -9.79
CA TYR A 340 -5.84 3.66 -11.11
C TYR A 340 -5.81 2.45 -12.01
N THR A 341 -5.42 1.31 -11.47
CA THR A 341 -5.29 0.05 -12.19
C THR A 341 -6.63 -0.41 -12.77
N LEU A 342 -7.66 -0.48 -11.94
CA LEU A 342 -8.99 -0.93 -12.35
C LEU A 342 -9.73 0.08 -13.23
N PHE A 343 -9.50 1.38 -13.02
CA PHE A 343 -9.97 2.41 -13.96
C PHE A 343 -9.39 2.18 -15.37
N ALA A 344 -8.09 1.95 -15.48
CA ALA A 344 -7.46 1.68 -16.77
C ALA A 344 -7.92 0.37 -17.39
N GLN A 345 -8.03 -0.69 -16.57
CA GLN A 345 -8.47 -2.00 -17.01
C GLN A 345 -9.93 -1.98 -17.51
N SER A 346 -10.83 -1.25 -16.83
CA SER A 346 -12.23 -1.12 -17.28
C SER A 346 -12.36 -0.47 -18.66
N ILE A 347 -11.46 0.43 -19.00
CA ILE A 347 -11.42 1.07 -20.33
C ILE A 347 -10.97 0.05 -21.40
N TYR A 348 -9.96 -0.75 -21.07
CA TYR A 348 -9.45 -1.79 -21.94
C TYR A 348 -10.48 -2.91 -22.16
N ALA A 349 -11.14 -3.36 -21.10
CA ALA A 349 -12.16 -4.41 -21.16
C ALA A 349 -13.50 -3.93 -21.74
N GLY A 350 -13.72 -2.62 -21.80
CA GLY A 350 -14.96 -2.05 -22.32
C GLY A 350 -16.16 -2.09 -21.35
N CYS A 351 -15.90 -2.07 -20.05
CA CYS A 351 -16.93 -2.08 -18.99
C CYS A 351 -17.08 -0.79 -18.17
#